data_c6dc193123ecfb85340148e6475db4d8
#
_entry.id   c6dc193123ecfb85340148e6475db4d8
#
_cell.length_a   1.000
_cell.length_b   1.000
_cell.length_c   1.000
_cell.angle_alpha   90.00
_cell.angle_beta   90.00
_cell.angle_gamma   90.00
#
_symmetry.space_group_name_H-M   'P 1'
#
loop_
_entity.id
_entity.type
_entity.pdbx_description
1 polymer ?
#
loop_
_entity_poly.entity_id
_entity_poly.type
_entity_poly.pdbx_seq_one_letter_code
_entity_poly.pdbx_strand_id
1 'polypeptide(L)'
;VSAIWLSGAHAFCPVPSGLTPVAVQRVVDGDTLRLSDGRSVRMIGLNTPEMGKQGRSDEPFAVAARKRLEALVAASDGRVGLLPGKESKDHYGRTLAHVYGADGSNLEAQMLAEGLGFQVAVAPNVDLVGCQQAAERSARQAGLGLWRQSPVLKAEQISTSGFAVLSGRVSKVQRNRGGVWIELQDSVVLRVAPNLLGQFDVAQLEKLKGRQIEARGWVVDRSRRGGLKSGQARWLLPLTDPSMLQMTP
;
A
#
# COMPACT_ATOMS: atom_id res chain seq x y z
N VAL A 1 -36.74 -8.22 22.40
CA VAL A 1 -36.69 -7.89 20.95
C VAL A 1 -35.27 -7.46 20.66
N SER A 2 -34.44 -8.40 20.18
CA SER A 2 -33.03 -8.12 19.81
C SER A 2 -33.03 -7.51 18.42
N ALA A 3 -32.64 -6.24 18.33
CA ALA A 3 -32.40 -5.59 17.06
C ALA A 3 -31.11 -6.17 16.46
N ILE A 4 -31.24 -6.95 15.41
CA ILE A 4 -30.10 -7.38 14.57
C ILE A 4 -29.70 -6.15 13.74
N TRP A 5 -28.62 -5.49 14.12
CA TRP A 5 -27.97 -4.51 13.27
C TRP A 5 -27.34 -5.26 12.12
N LEU A 6 -28.04 -5.32 10.99
CA LEU A 6 -27.43 -5.64 9.70
C LEU A 6 -26.45 -4.50 9.40
N SER A 7 -25.18 -4.73 9.70
CA SER A 7 -24.10 -3.89 9.18
C SER A 7 -24.11 -4.05 7.66
N GLY A 8 -24.78 -3.13 6.96
CA GLY A 8 -24.66 -3.01 5.53
C GLY A 8 -23.17 -2.88 5.21
N ALA A 9 -22.65 -3.77 4.39
CA ALA A 9 -21.32 -3.64 3.87
C ALA A 9 -21.27 -2.31 3.11
N HIS A 10 -20.70 -1.28 3.72
CA HIS A 10 -20.48 -0.01 3.04
C HIS A 10 -19.48 -0.28 1.91
N ALA A 11 -19.93 -0.15 0.67
CA ALA A 11 -19.05 -0.16 -0.48
C ALA A 11 -18.15 1.09 -0.39
N PHE A 12 -16.91 0.90 0.07
CA PHE A 12 -15.94 2.00 0.18
C PHE A 12 -15.59 2.60 -1.16
N CYS A 13 -15.53 1.78 -2.21
CA CYS A 13 -15.11 2.21 -3.55
C CYS A 13 -16.25 2.11 -4.55
N PRO A 14 -16.26 2.99 -5.58
CA PRO A 14 -17.26 2.96 -6.64
C PRO A 14 -17.31 1.60 -7.34
N VAL A 15 -18.50 1.16 -7.68
CA VAL A 15 -18.73 -0.05 -8.48
C VAL A 15 -18.69 0.30 -9.96
N PRO A 16 -17.70 -0.16 -10.73
CA PRO A 16 -17.67 0.07 -12.18
C PRO A 16 -18.72 -0.80 -12.88
N SER A 17 -19.34 -0.26 -13.91
CA SER A 17 -20.27 -1.01 -14.76
C SER A 17 -19.49 -1.82 -15.82
N GLY A 18 -20.06 -2.95 -16.23
CA GLY A 18 -19.62 -3.68 -17.43
C GLY A 18 -18.31 -4.47 -17.28
N LEU A 19 -17.86 -4.78 -16.05
CA LEU A 19 -16.70 -5.64 -15.87
C LEU A 19 -17.01 -7.08 -16.32
N THR A 20 -16.17 -7.62 -17.21
CA THR A 20 -16.27 -9.03 -17.62
C THR A 20 -15.62 -9.92 -16.54
N PRO A 21 -16.36 -10.86 -15.92
CA PRO A 21 -15.81 -11.76 -14.93
C PRO A 21 -14.78 -12.71 -15.53
N VAL A 22 -13.62 -12.83 -14.89
CA VAL A 22 -12.53 -13.76 -15.25
C VAL A 22 -12.35 -14.82 -14.20
N ALA A 23 -12.02 -16.03 -14.59
CA ALA A 23 -11.84 -17.15 -13.66
C ALA A 23 -10.49 -17.06 -12.96
N VAL A 24 -10.49 -17.20 -11.63
CA VAL A 24 -9.30 -17.27 -10.79
C VAL A 24 -8.88 -18.74 -10.66
N GLN A 25 -7.65 -19.06 -11.04
CA GLN A 25 -7.07 -20.38 -10.85
C GLN A 25 -6.66 -20.61 -9.39
N ARG A 26 -6.03 -19.60 -8.77
CA ARG A 26 -5.63 -19.64 -7.35
C ARG A 26 -5.27 -18.26 -6.82
N VAL A 27 -5.37 -18.09 -5.53
CA VAL A 27 -4.80 -16.97 -4.78
C VAL A 27 -3.35 -17.30 -4.45
N VAL A 28 -2.43 -16.36 -4.74
CA VAL A 28 -0.99 -16.54 -4.47
C VAL A 28 -0.65 -16.09 -3.05
N ASP A 29 -1.07 -14.87 -2.72
CA ASP A 29 -0.97 -14.20 -1.42
C ASP A 29 -2.15 -13.23 -1.26
N GLY A 30 -2.13 -12.37 -0.24
CA GLY A 30 -3.28 -11.49 0.05
C GLY A 30 -3.56 -10.39 -0.97
N ASP A 31 -2.69 -10.18 -1.97
CA ASP A 31 -2.84 -9.13 -2.99
C ASP A 31 -2.46 -9.56 -4.41
N THR A 32 -2.29 -10.87 -4.63
CA THR A 32 -1.88 -11.42 -5.92
C THR A 32 -2.71 -12.63 -6.30
N LEU A 33 -3.32 -12.59 -7.49
CA LEU A 33 -4.11 -13.67 -8.07
C LEU A 33 -3.39 -14.30 -9.27
N ARG A 34 -3.60 -15.60 -9.48
CA ARG A 34 -3.32 -16.28 -10.74
C ARG A 34 -4.65 -16.59 -11.42
N LEU A 35 -4.83 -16.11 -12.64
CA LEU A 35 -6.02 -16.37 -13.44
C LEU A 35 -5.89 -17.66 -14.24
N SER A 36 -7.02 -18.22 -14.66
CA SER A 36 -7.07 -19.45 -15.48
C SER A 36 -6.50 -19.26 -16.89
N ASP A 37 -6.43 -18.00 -17.37
CA ASP A 37 -5.79 -17.65 -18.65
C ASP A 37 -4.26 -17.48 -18.54
N GLY A 38 -3.68 -17.77 -17.38
CA GLY A 38 -2.25 -17.70 -17.14
C GLY A 38 -1.73 -16.35 -16.65
N ARG A 39 -2.53 -15.28 -16.65
CA ARG A 39 -2.10 -13.97 -16.11
C ARG A 39 -1.89 -14.02 -14.61
N SER A 40 -0.88 -13.31 -14.11
CA SER A 40 -0.74 -12.96 -12.71
C SER A 40 -1.25 -11.53 -12.51
N VAL A 41 -2.16 -11.33 -11.59
CA VAL A 41 -2.74 -10.02 -11.28
C VAL A 41 -2.23 -9.56 -9.93
N ARG A 42 -1.59 -8.38 -9.88
CA ARG A 42 -1.24 -7.66 -8.66
C ARG A 42 -2.33 -6.60 -8.42
N MET A 43 -2.98 -6.69 -7.29
CA MET A 43 -4.05 -5.79 -6.90
C MET A 43 -3.50 -4.39 -6.61
N ILE A 44 -4.15 -3.35 -7.18
CA ILE A 44 -3.73 -1.95 -7.06
C ILE A 44 -4.21 -1.37 -5.74
N GLY A 45 -3.32 -0.65 -5.05
CA GLY A 45 -3.70 0.10 -3.84
C GLY A 45 -3.65 -0.70 -2.55
N LEU A 46 -3.29 -1.99 -2.62
CA LEU A 46 -3.17 -2.88 -1.48
C LEU A 46 -1.76 -3.48 -1.41
N ASN A 47 -1.17 -3.52 -0.23
CA ASN A 47 0.02 -4.30 0.05
C ASN A 47 -0.23 -5.16 1.29
N THR A 48 -0.25 -6.47 1.11
CA THR A 48 -0.44 -7.42 2.22
C THR A 48 0.90 -7.97 2.71
N PRO A 49 0.95 -8.49 3.94
CA PRO A 49 2.12 -9.23 4.41
C PRO A 49 2.47 -10.38 3.47
N GLU A 50 3.77 -10.59 3.26
CA GLU A 50 4.29 -11.58 2.32
C GLU A 50 4.28 -13.00 2.86
N MET A 51 3.85 -13.94 2.04
CA MET A 51 4.06 -15.36 2.30
C MET A 51 5.55 -15.70 2.20
N GLY A 52 6.06 -16.45 3.14
CA GLY A 52 7.47 -16.87 3.17
C GLY A 52 7.85 -17.66 1.93
N LYS A 53 9.03 -17.39 1.39
CA LYS A 53 9.60 -18.09 0.23
C LYS A 53 11.04 -18.51 0.54
N GLN A 54 11.48 -19.63 -0.03
CA GLN A 54 12.86 -20.09 0.08
C GLN A 54 13.37 -20.22 1.53
N GLY A 55 12.54 -20.83 2.40
CA GLY A 55 12.90 -21.09 3.80
C GLY A 55 12.72 -19.89 4.76
N ARG A 56 12.22 -18.76 4.27
CA ARG A 56 11.78 -17.66 5.14
C ARG A 56 10.37 -17.94 5.68
N SER A 57 10.12 -17.58 6.94
CA SER A 57 8.80 -17.63 7.55
C SER A 57 7.83 -16.63 6.91
N ASP A 58 6.54 -16.94 7.00
CA ASP A 58 5.48 -16.01 6.65
C ASP A 58 5.54 -14.76 7.55
N GLU A 59 5.26 -13.60 6.97
CA GLU A 59 5.06 -12.40 7.77
C GLU A 59 3.78 -12.52 8.60
N PRO A 60 3.69 -11.86 9.76
CA PRO A 60 2.46 -11.83 10.56
C PRO A 60 1.27 -11.39 9.70
N PHE A 61 0.14 -12.11 9.80
CA PHE A 61 -1.08 -11.95 9.02
C PHE A 61 -1.02 -12.36 7.52
N ALA A 62 0.10 -12.81 6.96
CA ALA A 62 0.18 -13.23 5.55
C ALA A 62 -0.82 -14.36 5.23
N VAL A 63 -0.85 -15.40 6.07
CA VAL A 63 -1.80 -16.52 5.92
C VAL A 63 -3.25 -16.06 6.07
N ALA A 64 -3.53 -15.16 7.01
CA ALA A 64 -4.88 -14.62 7.22
C ALA A 64 -5.33 -13.80 6.00
N ALA A 65 -4.47 -12.94 5.46
CA ALA A 65 -4.75 -12.16 4.28
C ALA A 65 -5.04 -13.05 3.06
N ARG A 66 -4.19 -14.06 2.81
CA ARG A 66 -4.41 -15.01 1.72
C ARG A 66 -5.72 -15.77 1.86
N LYS A 67 -6.00 -16.35 3.03
CA LYS A 67 -7.27 -17.08 3.29
C LYS A 67 -8.49 -16.17 3.11
N ARG A 68 -8.39 -14.90 3.52
CA ARG A 68 -9.50 -13.97 3.33
C ARG A 68 -9.75 -13.68 1.86
N LEU A 69 -8.71 -13.43 1.07
CA LEU A 69 -8.87 -13.22 -0.37
C LEU A 69 -9.40 -14.49 -1.06
N GLU A 70 -8.97 -15.69 -0.64
CA GLU A 70 -9.54 -16.98 -1.09
C GLU A 70 -11.06 -17.03 -0.83
N ALA A 71 -11.50 -16.65 0.37
CA ALA A 71 -12.92 -16.61 0.71
C ALA A 71 -13.73 -15.60 -0.11
N LEU A 72 -13.16 -14.41 -0.38
CA LEU A 72 -13.79 -13.38 -1.22
C LEU A 72 -13.94 -13.84 -2.68
N VAL A 73 -12.93 -14.51 -3.22
CA VAL A 73 -12.97 -15.10 -4.56
C VAL A 73 -14.00 -16.24 -4.61
N ALA A 74 -14.03 -17.11 -3.59
CA ALA A 74 -15.02 -18.20 -3.49
C ALA A 74 -16.45 -17.66 -3.41
N ALA A 75 -16.70 -16.59 -2.65
CA ALA A 75 -18.00 -15.92 -2.58
C ALA A 75 -18.45 -15.31 -3.94
N SER A 76 -17.53 -15.20 -4.89
CA SER A 76 -17.76 -14.76 -6.26
C SER A 76 -17.71 -15.92 -7.27
N ASP A 77 -18.00 -17.14 -6.86
CA ASP A 77 -17.98 -18.37 -7.68
C ASP A 77 -16.64 -18.58 -8.41
N GLY A 78 -15.54 -18.19 -7.77
CA GLY A 78 -14.20 -18.29 -8.34
C GLY A 78 -13.92 -17.33 -9.50
N ARG A 79 -14.73 -16.29 -9.67
CA ARG A 79 -14.61 -15.31 -10.76
C ARG A 79 -14.58 -13.90 -10.20
N VAL A 80 -13.79 -13.03 -10.84
CA VAL A 80 -13.63 -11.62 -10.41
C VAL A 80 -13.70 -10.69 -11.61
N GLY A 81 -14.20 -9.48 -11.40
CA GLY A 81 -14.10 -8.39 -12.36
C GLY A 81 -12.75 -7.69 -12.22
N LEU A 82 -12.15 -7.30 -13.35
CA LEU A 82 -10.89 -6.55 -13.34
C LEU A 82 -11.10 -5.16 -13.94
N LEU A 83 -10.74 -4.12 -13.21
CA LEU A 83 -10.61 -2.75 -13.69
C LEU A 83 -9.10 -2.45 -13.88
N PRO A 84 -8.59 -2.44 -15.13
CA PRO A 84 -7.17 -2.23 -15.37
C PRO A 84 -6.70 -0.86 -14.86
N GLY A 85 -5.48 -0.81 -14.34
CA GLY A 85 -4.81 0.45 -14.03
C GLY A 85 -4.41 1.22 -15.30
N LYS A 86 -4.09 2.51 -15.15
CA LYS A 86 -3.50 3.34 -16.22
C LYS A 86 -2.19 2.74 -16.72
N GLU A 87 -1.34 2.31 -15.82
CA GLU A 87 -0.25 1.39 -16.11
C GLU A 87 -0.77 -0.03 -15.88
N SER A 88 -0.83 -0.82 -16.93
CA SER A 88 -1.49 -2.12 -16.93
C SER A 88 -0.59 -3.28 -16.51
N LYS A 89 0.73 -3.07 -16.41
CA LYS A 89 1.71 -4.09 -16.02
C LYS A 89 2.81 -3.49 -15.16
N ASP A 90 3.28 -4.26 -14.19
CA ASP A 90 4.49 -3.91 -13.45
C ASP A 90 5.76 -4.43 -14.16
N HIS A 91 6.93 -4.10 -13.58
CA HIS A 91 8.23 -4.52 -14.12
C HIS A 91 8.48 -6.03 -14.05
N TYR A 92 7.65 -6.80 -13.34
CA TYR A 92 7.66 -8.27 -13.32
C TYR A 92 6.71 -8.86 -14.37
N GLY A 93 6.01 -8.04 -15.15
CA GLY A 93 5.02 -8.46 -16.14
C GLY A 93 3.66 -8.86 -15.55
N ARG A 94 3.42 -8.64 -14.26
CA ARG A 94 2.11 -8.88 -13.65
C ARG A 94 1.10 -7.83 -14.13
N THR A 95 -0.13 -8.24 -14.41
CA THR A 95 -1.23 -7.31 -14.68
C THR A 95 -1.56 -6.51 -13.44
N LEU A 96 -1.65 -5.19 -13.58
CA LEU A 96 -2.08 -4.27 -12.54
C LEU A 96 -3.56 -3.96 -12.73
N ALA A 97 -4.40 -4.31 -11.76
CA ALA A 97 -5.84 -4.06 -11.81
C ALA A 97 -6.43 -3.90 -10.41
N HIS A 98 -7.55 -3.17 -10.34
CA HIS A 98 -8.46 -3.27 -9.20
C HIS A 98 -9.36 -4.47 -9.41
N VAL A 99 -9.66 -5.19 -8.34
CA VAL A 99 -10.37 -6.46 -8.36
C VAL A 99 -11.74 -6.33 -7.68
N TYR A 100 -12.76 -6.82 -8.34
CA TYR A 100 -14.14 -6.70 -7.88
C TYR A 100 -14.81 -8.08 -7.76
N GLY A 101 -15.53 -8.29 -6.66
CA GLY A 101 -16.37 -9.45 -6.46
C GLY A 101 -17.63 -9.45 -7.33
N ALA A 102 -18.37 -10.56 -7.32
CA ALA A 102 -19.62 -10.70 -8.07
C ALA A 102 -20.73 -9.75 -7.56
N ASP A 103 -20.66 -9.34 -6.30
CA ASP A 103 -21.53 -8.33 -5.68
C ASP A 103 -21.16 -6.89 -6.02
N GLY A 104 -20.11 -6.68 -6.83
CA GLY A 104 -19.58 -5.38 -7.20
C GLY A 104 -18.68 -4.74 -6.14
N SER A 105 -18.40 -5.42 -5.04
CA SER A 105 -17.48 -4.88 -4.02
C SER A 105 -16.03 -4.88 -4.47
N ASN A 106 -15.29 -3.83 -4.13
CA ASN A 106 -13.85 -3.76 -4.36
C ASN A 106 -13.12 -4.62 -3.32
N LEU A 107 -12.39 -5.65 -3.76
CA LEU A 107 -11.76 -6.62 -2.86
C LEU A 107 -10.59 -6.01 -2.08
N GLU A 108 -9.83 -5.08 -2.67
CA GLU A 108 -8.77 -4.35 -1.97
C GLU A 108 -9.34 -3.56 -0.78
N ALA A 109 -10.46 -2.86 -1.00
CA ALA A 109 -11.09 -2.08 0.06
C ALA A 109 -11.64 -2.97 1.19
N GLN A 110 -12.16 -4.16 0.87
CA GLN A 110 -12.56 -5.13 1.90
C GLN A 110 -11.36 -5.61 2.72
N MET A 111 -10.26 -6.00 2.07
CA MET A 111 -9.04 -6.42 2.75
C MET A 111 -8.49 -5.31 3.65
N LEU A 112 -8.49 -4.07 3.19
CA LEU A 112 -8.06 -2.89 3.96
C LEU A 112 -8.99 -2.63 5.15
N ALA A 113 -10.31 -2.71 4.98
CA ALA A 113 -11.29 -2.49 6.05
C ALA A 113 -11.22 -3.56 7.16
N GLU A 114 -10.71 -4.73 6.85
CA GLU A 114 -10.45 -5.81 7.82
C GLU A 114 -9.04 -5.75 8.43
N GLY A 115 -8.20 -4.80 8.01
CA GLY A 115 -6.84 -4.62 8.50
C GLY A 115 -5.88 -5.73 8.05
N LEU A 116 -6.11 -6.33 6.88
CA LEU A 116 -5.32 -7.43 6.34
C LEU A 116 -4.25 -6.97 5.33
N GLY A 117 -4.07 -5.67 5.19
CA GLY A 117 -3.05 -5.06 4.35
C GLY A 117 -2.92 -3.58 4.62
N PHE A 118 -2.00 -2.96 3.92
CA PHE A 118 -1.71 -1.53 3.94
C PHE A 118 -2.16 -0.89 2.64
N GLN A 119 -2.82 0.25 2.73
CA GLN A 119 -3.10 1.06 1.55
C GLN A 119 -1.78 1.62 1.00
N VAL A 120 -1.59 1.49 -0.31
CA VAL A 120 -0.43 2.01 -1.02
C VAL A 120 -0.86 2.76 -2.28
N ALA A 121 -0.10 3.78 -2.65
CA ALA A 121 -0.35 4.57 -3.85
C ALA A 121 0.91 4.60 -4.72
N VAL A 122 0.82 3.99 -5.90
CA VAL A 122 1.90 3.97 -6.88
C VAL A 122 1.40 4.62 -8.16
N ALA A 123 1.86 5.85 -8.41
CA ALA A 123 1.48 6.57 -9.62
C ALA A 123 1.94 5.80 -10.89
N PRO A 124 1.14 5.77 -11.96
CA PRO A 124 -0.08 6.56 -12.19
C PRO A 124 -1.39 5.91 -11.68
N ASN A 125 -1.33 4.74 -11.04
CA ASN A 125 -2.49 3.95 -10.62
C ASN A 125 -3.00 4.39 -9.24
N VAL A 126 -3.61 5.58 -9.15
CA VAL A 126 -4.01 6.21 -7.88
C VAL A 126 -5.49 6.59 -7.82
N ASP A 127 -6.31 6.16 -8.77
CA ASP A 127 -7.68 6.63 -8.93
C ASP A 127 -8.60 6.25 -7.75
N LEU A 128 -8.36 5.12 -7.07
CA LEU A 128 -9.15 4.66 -5.93
C LEU A 128 -8.49 4.93 -4.56
N VAL A 129 -7.41 5.69 -4.51
CA VAL A 129 -6.67 5.97 -3.26
C VAL A 129 -7.59 6.51 -2.16
N GLY A 130 -8.47 7.46 -2.48
CA GLY A 130 -9.35 8.09 -1.48
C GLY A 130 -10.28 7.10 -0.77
N CYS A 131 -10.93 6.21 -1.51
CA CYS A 131 -11.84 5.22 -0.96
C CYS A 131 -11.08 4.09 -0.25
N GLN A 132 -9.94 3.66 -0.77
CA GLN A 132 -9.06 2.67 -0.15
C GLN A 132 -8.48 3.18 1.18
N GLN A 133 -8.08 4.46 1.25
CA GLN A 133 -7.68 5.08 2.50
C GLN A 133 -8.82 5.16 3.52
N ALA A 134 -10.06 5.39 3.07
CA ALA A 134 -11.22 5.39 3.98
C ALA A 134 -11.42 4.00 4.60
N ALA A 135 -11.28 2.94 3.81
CA ALA A 135 -11.35 1.55 4.27
C ALA A 135 -10.26 1.25 5.30
N GLU A 136 -9.01 1.59 5.02
CA GLU A 136 -7.91 1.40 5.98
C GLU A 136 -8.10 2.21 7.27
N ARG A 137 -8.53 3.48 7.15
CA ARG A 137 -8.80 4.29 8.36
C ARG A 137 -9.85 3.65 9.27
N SER A 138 -10.89 3.05 8.70
CA SER A 138 -11.90 2.32 9.48
C SER A 138 -11.27 1.16 10.27
N ALA A 139 -10.44 0.35 9.62
CA ALA A 139 -9.72 -0.75 10.29
C ALA A 139 -8.76 -0.25 11.37
N ARG A 140 -8.02 0.83 11.09
CA ARG A 140 -7.08 1.44 12.02
C ARG A 140 -7.78 1.98 13.27
N GLN A 141 -8.92 2.67 13.10
CA GLN A 141 -9.72 3.19 14.21
C GLN A 141 -10.33 2.07 15.07
N ALA A 142 -10.74 0.97 14.44
CA ALA A 142 -11.30 -0.20 15.11
C ALA A 142 -10.23 -1.16 15.66
N GLY A 143 -8.94 -0.93 15.42
CA GLY A 143 -7.84 -1.80 15.86
C GLY A 143 -7.93 -3.21 15.27
N LEU A 144 -8.28 -3.34 13.99
CA LEU A 144 -8.44 -4.63 13.32
C LEU A 144 -7.14 -5.13 12.70
N GLY A 145 -6.98 -6.45 12.65
CA GLY A 145 -5.89 -7.12 11.95
C GLY A 145 -4.52 -6.57 12.34
N LEU A 146 -3.77 -6.07 11.37
CA LEU A 146 -2.44 -5.44 11.53
C LEU A 146 -2.46 -4.22 12.48
N TRP A 147 -3.60 -3.56 12.63
CA TRP A 147 -3.75 -2.37 13.46
C TRP A 147 -4.04 -2.66 14.94
N ARG A 148 -4.12 -3.94 15.34
CA ARG A 148 -4.23 -4.34 16.76
C ARG A 148 -3.02 -3.94 17.59
N GLN A 149 -1.85 -4.04 16.97
CA GLN A 149 -0.59 -3.54 17.49
C GLN A 149 -0.05 -2.60 16.45
N SER A 150 0.30 -1.37 16.82
CA SER A 150 0.73 -0.39 15.84
C SER A 150 1.85 -0.96 14.95
N PRO A 151 1.64 -1.09 13.63
CA PRO A 151 2.68 -1.55 12.69
C PRO A 151 3.64 -0.41 12.31
N VAL A 152 3.44 0.78 12.87
CA VAL A 152 4.23 1.98 12.56
C VAL A 152 5.57 1.91 13.28
N LEU A 153 6.65 1.80 12.53
CA LEU A 153 8.02 1.82 13.05
C LEU A 153 8.50 3.26 13.21
N LYS A 154 9.35 3.52 14.19
CA LYS A 154 10.11 4.76 14.21
C LYS A 154 11.18 4.73 13.13
N ALA A 155 11.50 5.88 12.52
CA ALA A 155 12.50 5.95 11.44
C ALA A 155 13.85 5.32 11.84
N GLU A 156 14.27 5.51 13.09
CA GLU A 156 15.50 4.92 13.63
C GLU A 156 15.48 3.39 13.80
N GLN A 157 14.31 2.76 13.75
CA GLN A 157 14.14 1.30 13.84
C GLN A 157 14.30 0.61 12.47
N ILE A 158 14.35 1.37 11.38
CA ILE A 158 14.53 0.81 10.04
C ILE A 158 15.93 0.23 9.91
N SER A 159 15.99 -1.08 9.72
CA SER A 159 17.23 -1.86 9.62
C SER A 159 17.32 -2.74 8.38
N THR A 160 16.21 -2.89 7.63
CA THR A 160 16.12 -3.72 6.42
C THR A 160 15.37 -2.99 5.31
N SER A 161 15.66 -3.37 4.06
CA SER A 161 14.85 -2.97 2.90
C SER A 161 13.51 -3.70 2.91
N GLY A 162 12.48 -3.08 2.35
CA GLY A 162 11.14 -3.66 2.25
C GLY A 162 10.06 -2.62 2.51
N PHE A 163 8.81 -3.06 2.50
CA PHE A 163 7.69 -2.18 2.81
C PHE A 163 7.70 -1.81 4.30
N ALA A 164 7.44 -0.54 4.58
CA ALA A 164 7.29 -0.04 5.95
C ALA A 164 6.25 1.09 6.02
N VAL A 165 5.55 1.16 7.14
CA VAL A 165 4.89 2.36 7.63
C VAL A 165 5.78 2.89 8.73
N LEU A 166 6.28 4.10 8.58
CA LEU A 166 7.25 4.68 9.52
C LEU A 166 6.84 6.06 9.98
N SER A 167 7.24 6.42 11.18
CA SER A 167 7.05 7.74 11.75
C SER A 167 8.39 8.35 12.14
N GLY A 168 8.47 9.67 12.06
CA GLY A 168 9.67 10.39 12.47
C GLY A 168 9.49 11.90 12.41
N ARG A 169 10.38 12.60 13.12
CA ARG A 169 10.44 14.06 13.05
C ARG A 169 11.32 14.48 11.89
N VAL A 170 10.82 15.40 11.08
CA VAL A 170 11.59 15.95 9.96
C VAL A 170 12.71 16.83 10.49
N SER A 171 13.96 16.41 10.29
CA SER A 171 15.16 17.19 10.66
C SER A 171 15.51 18.20 9.59
N LYS A 172 15.34 17.86 8.31
CA LYS A 172 15.74 18.67 7.17
C LYS A 172 14.87 18.45 5.95
N VAL A 173 14.63 19.51 5.19
CA VAL A 173 14.04 19.43 3.85
C VAL A 173 14.99 20.13 2.88
N GLN A 174 15.28 19.50 1.74
CA GLN A 174 16.12 20.04 0.68
C GLN A 174 15.48 19.84 -0.68
N ARG A 175 15.58 20.83 -1.54
CA ARG A 175 15.21 20.74 -2.95
C ARG A 175 16.46 20.92 -3.82
N ASN A 176 16.64 20.02 -4.78
CA ASN A 176 17.74 20.07 -5.73
C ASN A 176 17.33 19.43 -7.07
N ARG A 177 18.28 19.26 -8.02
CA ARG A 177 18.01 18.60 -9.31
C ARG A 177 17.49 17.16 -9.17
N GLY A 178 17.74 16.49 -8.05
CA GLY A 178 17.25 15.13 -7.75
C GLY A 178 15.83 15.09 -7.18
N GLY A 179 15.15 16.22 -6.98
CA GLY A 179 13.82 16.34 -6.40
C GLY A 179 13.80 16.97 -5.02
N VAL A 180 12.76 16.66 -4.24
CA VAL A 180 12.63 17.07 -2.83
C VAL A 180 13.03 15.91 -1.94
N TRP A 181 13.88 16.19 -0.95
CA TRP A 181 14.44 15.25 0.01
C TRP A 181 14.03 15.69 1.41
N ILE A 182 13.43 14.78 2.18
CA ILE A 182 12.91 15.02 3.52
C ILE A 182 13.62 14.03 4.45
N GLU A 183 14.51 14.51 5.30
CA GLU A 183 15.30 13.69 6.23
C GLU A 183 14.57 13.53 7.56
N LEU A 184 14.49 12.28 8.04
CA LEU A 184 13.91 11.90 9.31
C LEU A 184 15.03 11.48 10.27
N GLN A 185 15.37 12.34 11.21
CA GLN A 185 16.30 12.03 12.32
C GLN A 185 17.58 11.32 11.84
N ASP A 186 18.12 11.75 10.70
CA ASP A 186 19.36 11.25 10.07
C ASP A 186 19.40 9.73 9.74
N SER A 187 18.26 9.03 9.87
CA SER A 187 18.18 7.57 9.61
C SER A 187 17.54 7.23 8.27
N VAL A 188 16.43 7.87 7.94
CA VAL A 188 15.67 7.65 6.70
C VAL A 188 15.52 8.98 5.97
N VAL A 189 15.67 8.95 4.65
CA VAL A 189 15.32 10.07 3.78
C VAL A 189 14.15 9.69 2.87
N LEU A 190 13.10 10.51 2.86
CA LEU A 190 12.01 10.40 1.90
C LEU A 190 12.40 11.21 0.66
N ARG A 191 12.00 10.74 -0.53
CA ARG A 191 12.31 11.45 -1.77
C ARG A 191 11.08 11.53 -2.67
N VAL A 192 10.77 12.75 -3.12
CA VAL A 192 9.90 12.98 -4.27
C VAL A 192 10.78 13.23 -5.49
N ALA A 193 10.70 12.37 -6.50
CA ALA A 193 11.48 12.49 -7.72
C ALA A 193 11.02 13.68 -8.57
N PRO A 194 11.90 14.28 -9.43
CA PRO A 194 11.57 15.49 -10.20
C PRO A 194 10.32 15.36 -11.07
N ASN A 195 10.13 14.22 -11.70
CA ASN A 195 8.97 13.93 -12.57
C ASN A 195 7.64 13.77 -11.81
N LEU A 196 7.67 13.66 -10.48
CA LEU A 196 6.48 13.52 -9.62
C LEU A 196 6.16 14.83 -8.87
N LEU A 197 7.02 15.84 -8.92
CA LEU A 197 6.83 17.10 -8.18
C LEU A 197 5.51 17.80 -8.50
N GLY A 198 5.00 17.65 -9.73
CA GLY A 198 3.72 18.24 -10.13
C GLY A 198 2.49 17.62 -9.44
N GLN A 199 2.65 16.48 -8.78
CA GLN A 199 1.58 15.82 -8.00
C GLN A 199 1.58 16.24 -6.53
N PHE A 200 2.66 16.89 -6.05
CA PHE A 200 2.83 17.30 -4.66
C PHE A 200 2.72 18.81 -4.49
N ASP A 201 2.17 19.26 -3.39
CA ASP A 201 2.32 20.64 -2.93
C ASP A 201 3.73 20.83 -2.36
N VAL A 202 4.65 21.24 -3.22
CA VAL A 202 6.06 21.43 -2.86
C VAL A 202 6.23 22.46 -1.74
N ALA A 203 5.40 23.50 -1.71
CA ALA A 203 5.46 24.54 -0.67
C ALA A 203 5.08 23.97 0.70
N GLN A 204 4.15 23.01 0.74
CA GLN A 204 3.82 22.27 1.96
C GLN A 204 4.95 21.32 2.39
N LEU A 205 5.57 20.62 1.44
CA LEU A 205 6.72 19.77 1.76
C LEU A 205 7.88 20.56 2.38
N GLU A 206 8.17 21.75 1.88
CA GLU A 206 9.24 22.62 2.39
C GLU A 206 8.97 23.09 3.83
N LYS A 207 7.70 23.14 4.26
CA LYS A 207 7.29 23.53 5.62
C LYS A 207 7.30 22.36 6.62
N LEU A 208 7.65 21.16 6.22
CA LEU A 208 7.63 19.97 7.11
C LEU A 208 8.74 19.97 8.16
N LYS A 209 9.79 20.78 8.01
CA LYS A 209 10.90 20.82 9.00
C LYS A 209 10.36 21.02 10.43
N GLY A 210 10.77 20.14 11.32
CA GLY A 210 10.34 20.13 12.73
C GLY A 210 8.97 19.45 12.96
N ARG A 211 8.26 19.04 11.92
CA ARG A 211 6.97 18.34 12.05
C ARG A 211 7.18 16.87 12.28
N GLN A 212 6.24 16.25 13.02
CA GLN A 212 6.10 14.82 13.13
C GLN A 212 5.26 14.33 11.95
N ILE A 213 5.75 13.29 11.25
CA ILE A 213 5.07 12.72 10.09
C ILE A 213 5.01 11.20 10.18
N GLU A 214 4.05 10.63 9.47
CA GLU A 214 4.01 9.23 9.10
C GLU A 214 4.17 9.12 7.58
N ALA A 215 5.00 8.20 7.13
CA ALA A 215 5.19 7.90 5.72
C ALA A 215 5.17 6.39 5.50
N ARG A 216 4.82 5.95 4.30
CA ARG A 216 4.76 4.54 3.93
C ARG A 216 5.29 4.29 2.53
N GLY A 217 5.82 3.10 2.32
CA GLY A 217 6.35 2.69 1.02
C GLY A 217 7.50 1.70 1.17
N TRP A 218 8.17 1.46 0.05
CA TRP A 218 9.29 0.51 0.01
C TRP A 218 10.61 1.21 0.31
N VAL A 219 11.17 0.88 1.47
CA VAL A 219 12.49 1.37 1.91
C VAL A 219 13.59 0.64 1.14
N VAL A 220 14.56 1.39 0.65
CA VAL A 220 15.71 0.90 -0.12
C VAL A 220 17.01 1.22 0.60
N ASP A 221 17.93 0.25 0.67
CA ASP A 221 19.27 0.46 1.18
C ASP A 221 20.16 1.13 0.12
N ARG A 222 20.52 2.38 0.34
CA ARG A 222 21.37 3.15 -0.57
C ARG A 222 22.83 2.69 -0.56
N SER A 223 23.29 2.05 0.52
CA SER A 223 24.68 1.59 0.63
C SER A 223 25.03 0.54 -0.43
N ARG A 224 24.04 -0.20 -0.93
CA ARG A 224 24.21 -1.23 -1.96
C ARG A 224 24.44 -0.69 -3.38
N ARG A 225 24.26 0.63 -3.63
CA ARG A 225 24.34 1.25 -4.96
C ARG A 225 25.56 2.17 -5.14
N GLY A 226 26.65 1.91 -4.43
CA GLY A 226 27.90 2.66 -4.58
C GLY A 226 28.01 3.90 -3.71
N GLY A 227 28.34 3.69 -2.46
CA GLY A 227 28.90 4.67 -1.53
C GLY A 227 27.95 5.75 -1.06
N LEU A 228 27.56 5.68 0.21
CA LEU A 228 27.00 6.82 0.92
C LEU A 228 28.11 7.82 1.21
N LYS A 229 27.84 9.10 0.96
CA LYS A 229 28.69 10.19 1.46
C LYS A 229 28.46 10.35 2.97
N SER A 230 29.49 10.80 3.68
CA SER A 230 29.37 11.12 5.10
C SER A 230 28.18 12.06 5.34
N GLY A 231 27.37 11.77 6.36
CA GLY A 231 26.16 12.55 6.70
C GLY A 231 24.92 12.25 5.85
N GLN A 232 24.95 11.27 4.95
CA GLN A 232 23.74 10.85 4.22
C GLN A 232 23.03 9.71 4.92
N ALA A 233 21.70 9.80 5.02
CA ALA A 233 20.85 8.72 5.50
C ALA A 233 21.00 7.47 4.63
N ARG A 234 21.17 6.31 5.28
CA ARG A 234 21.33 5.01 4.61
C ARG A 234 20.04 4.57 3.91
N TRP A 235 18.90 4.81 4.53
CA TRP A 235 17.63 4.32 4.08
C TRP A 235 16.89 5.37 3.27
N LEU A 236 16.37 4.97 2.11
CA LEU A 236 15.59 5.83 1.21
C LEU A 236 14.20 5.25 1.03
N LEU A 237 13.18 6.08 1.24
CA LEU A 237 11.79 5.77 0.90
C LEU A 237 11.34 6.72 -0.21
N PRO A 238 11.19 6.23 -1.46
CA PRO A 238 10.59 7.01 -2.55
C PRO A 238 9.11 7.26 -2.29
N LEU A 239 8.68 8.51 -2.36
CA LEU A 239 7.27 8.88 -2.35
C LEU A 239 6.79 9.00 -3.79
N THR A 240 5.75 8.28 -4.15
CA THR A 240 5.16 8.26 -5.50
C THR A 240 3.83 8.96 -5.58
N ASP A 241 3.19 9.21 -4.43
CA ASP A 241 1.91 9.91 -4.31
C ASP A 241 1.84 10.67 -2.98
N PRO A 242 1.19 11.85 -2.92
CA PRO A 242 1.03 12.62 -1.67
C PRO A 242 0.38 11.84 -0.53
N SER A 243 -0.52 10.89 -0.84
CA SER A 243 -1.22 10.06 0.14
C SER A 243 -0.31 9.12 0.94
N MET A 244 0.95 8.92 0.48
CA MET A 244 1.95 8.12 1.20
C MET A 244 2.64 8.88 2.34
N LEU A 245 2.29 10.14 2.55
CA LEU A 245 2.82 11.03 3.58
C LEU A 245 1.69 11.74 4.29
N GLN A 246 1.69 11.73 5.62
CA GLN A 246 0.74 12.48 6.42
C GLN A 246 1.41 13.13 7.63
N MET A 247 0.95 14.31 8.01
CA MET A 247 1.34 14.90 9.29
C MET A 247 0.60 14.16 10.42
N THR A 248 1.31 13.94 11.52
CA THR A 248 0.72 13.40 12.75
C THR A 248 0.68 14.50 13.82
N PRO A 249 -0.26 14.41 14.75
CA PRO A 249 -0.36 15.36 15.88
C PRO A 249 0.94 15.50 16.67
#